data_0d6f097707c59d28eb000d8aec586b59
#
_entry.id   0d6f097707c59d28eb000d8aec586b59
#
_cell.length_a   1.000
_cell.length_b   1.000
_cell.length_c   1.000
_cell.angle_alpha   90.00
_cell.angle_beta   90.00
_cell.angle_gamma   90.00
#
_symmetry.space_group_name_H-M   'P 1'
#
loop_
_entity.id
_entity.type
_entity.pdbx_description
1 polymer ?
#
loop_
_entity_poly.entity_id
_entity_poly.type
_entity_poly.pdbx_seq_one_letter_code
_entity_poly.pdbx_strand_id
1 'polypeptide(L)'
;MTDFSIRLQLVEGNLSVDALRFVIAGGDFDGTFTLREIDAQKGPIIDAAFKLDESNLGHVFEQLGAGQFLNGTFDMDVDVTGRGNSLAQVMADLSGNSAVIMKDGKLDERLLGLIGGDLTVGLLELVNPFKKERSYTRIHCLVCGLNFEQGLAESTALLLDTDKVTVVGHGK
;
A
#
# COMPACT_ATOMS: atom_id res chain seq x y z
N MET A 1 4.64 -15.65 -19.56
CA MET A 1 5.65 -16.44 -18.82
C MET A 1 5.95 -15.59 -17.60
N THR A 2 5.61 -16.03 -16.41
CA THR A 2 5.85 -15.24 -15.18
C THR A 2 7.32 -15.46 -14.81
N ASP A 3 8.15 -14.49 -15.11
CA ASP A 3 9.57 -14.55 -14.73
C ASP A 3 9.66 -14.27 -13.23
N PHE A 4 9.92 -15.33 -12.47
CA PHE A 4 10.26 -15.23 -11.06
C PHE A 4 11.77 -15.33 -10.93
N SER A 5 12.37 -14.34 -10.30
CA SER A 5 13.80 -14.39 -9.93
C SER A 5 14.01 -13.96 -8.49
N ILE A 6 14.87 -14.69 -7.81
CA ILE A 6 15.26 -14.38 -6.44
C ILE A 6 16.77 -14.67 -6.28
N ARG A 7 17.46 -13.75 -5.64
CA ARG A 7 18.86 -13.94 -5.23
C ARG A 7 18.96 -13.78 -3.72
N LEU A 8 19.34 -14.85 -3.05
CA LEU A 8 19.50 -14.91 -1.60
C LEU A 8 20.98 -14.99 -1.25
N GLN A 9 21.40 -14.25 -0.25
CA GLN A 9 22.73 -14.31 0.35
C GLN A 9 22.61 -14.38 1.88
N LEU A 10 23.37 -15.27 2.49
CA LEU A 10 23.48 -15.37 3.95
C LEU A 10 24.96 -15.27 4.31
N VAL A 11 25.34 -14.16 4.93
CA VAL A 11 26.73 -13.88 5.30
C VAL A 11 26.75 -13.38 6.74
N GLU A 12 27.52 -14.05 7.60
CA GLU A 12 27.72 -13.66 9.00
C GLU A 12 26.41 -13.39 9.78
N GLY A 13 25.37 -14.21 9.55
CA GLY A 13 24.05 -14.06 10.19
C GLY A 13 23.15 -13.00 9.55
N ASN A 14 23.60 -12.27 8.54
CA ASN A 14 22.78 -11.34 7.79
C ASN A 14 22.20 -12.04 6.56
N LEU A 15 20.87 -11.98 6.42
CA LEU A 15 20.16 -12.47 5.25
C LEU A 15 19.85 -11.29 4.33
N SER A 16 20.24 -11.38 3.07
CA SER A 16 19.83 -10.42 2.04
C SER A 16 19.11 -11.11 0.88
N VAL A 17 18.12 -10.45 0.36
CA VAL A 17 17.44 -10.73 -0.90
C VAL A 17 17.74 -9.56 -1.83
N ASP A 18 18.72 -9.73 -2.70
CA ASP A 18 19.23 -8.63 -3.53
C ASP A 18 18.40 -8.39 -4.81
N ALA A 19 17.62 -9.39 -5.21
CA ALA A 19 16.73 -9.26 -6.35
C ALA A 19 15.54 -10.20 -6.18
N LEU A 20 14.40 -9.63 -5.87
CA LEU A 20 13.12 -10.33 -5.84
C LEU A 20 12.23 -9.74 -6.92
N ARG A 21 12.03 -10.49 -8.01
CA ARG A 21 11.22 -10.04 -9.14
C ARG A 21 10.14 -11.04 -9.46
N PHE A 22 8.93 -10.56 -9.62
CA PHE A 22 7.78 -11.37 -10.03
C PHE A 22 6.65 -10.47 -10.52
N VAL A 23 5.67 -11.07 -11.18
CA VAL A 23 4.45 -10.36 -11.59
C VAL A 23 3.35 -10.60 -10.55
N ILE A 24 2.74 -9.53 -10.06
CA ILE A 24 1.59 -9.58 -9.16
C ILE A 24 0.47 -8.66 -9.65
N ALA A 25 -0.74 -9.19 -9.70
CA ALA A 25 -1.93 -8.45 -10.15
C ALA A 25 -1.74 -7.75 -11.52
N GLY A 26 -0.95 -8.35 -12.40
CA GLY A 26 -0.64 -7.85 -13.74
C GLY A 26 0.49 -6.84 -13.81
N GLY A 27 1.04 -6.39 -12.69
CA GLY A 27 2.16 -5.46 -12.62
C GLY A 27 3.48 -6.12 -12.21
N ASP A 28 4.57 -5.44 -12.45
CA ASP A 28 5.92 -5.89 -12.18
C ASP A 28 6.35 -5.49 -10.75
N PHE A 29 6.74 -6.48 -9.96
CA PHE A 29 7.35 -6.28 -8.65
C PHE A 29 8.86 -6.42 -8.74
N ASP A 30 9.59 -5.42 -8.26
CA ASP A 30 11.05 -5.46 -8.06
C ASP A 30 11.38 -5.02 -6.64
N GLY A 31 12.11 -5.83 -5.89
CA GLY A 31 12.40 -5.51 -4.50
C GLY A 31 13.68 -6.10 -3.96
N THR A 32 14.14 -5.49 -2.89
CA THR A 32 15.24 -5.94 -2.04
C THR A 32 14.76 -6.03 -0.60
N PHE A 33 15.30 -6.97 0.12
CA PHE A 33 15.01 -7.17 1.53
C PHE A 33 16.27 -7.58 2.26
N THR A 34 16.56 -6.95 3.39
CA THR A 34 17.70 -7.30 4.22
C THR A 34 17.26 -7.49 5.67
N LEU A 35 17.74 -8.56 6.27
CA LEU A 35 17.55 -8.84 7.68
C LEU A 35 18.93 -8.95 8.33
N ARG A 36 19.21 -8.03 9.25
CA ARG A 36 20.49 -7.92 9.95
C ARG A 36 20.28 -8.04 11.46
N GLU A 37 20.98 -8.95 12.09
CA GLU A 37 20.99 -9.06 13.54
C GLU A 37 22.23 -8.34 14.10
N ILE A 38 22.04 -7.14 14.66
CA ILE A 38 23.11 -6.34 15.29
C ILE A 38 23.11 -6.52 16.81
N ASP A 39 21.93 -6.78 17.41
CA ASP A 39 21.76 -6.91 18.86
C ASP A 39 20.60 -7.88 19.16
N ALA A 40 20.94 -9.05 19.71
CA ALA A 40 19.98 -10.09 20.03
C ALA A 40 18.88 -9.64 21.04
N GLN A 41 19.12 -8.59 21.82
CA GLN A 41 18.14 -8.08 22.80
C GLN A 41 17.13 -7.14 22.16
N LYS A 42 17.51 -6.42 21.10
CA LYS A 42 16.65 -5.45 20.42
C LYS A 42 15.94 -6.00 19.18
N GLY A 43 16.31 -7.22 18.79
CA GLY A 43 15.80 -7.85 17.59
C GLY A 43 16.49 -7.38 16.30
N PRO A 44 16.24 -8.09 15.19
CA PRO A 44 16.83 -7.79 13.90
C PRO A 44 16.37 -6.44 13.34
N ILE A 45 17.24 -5.83 12.54
CA ILE A 45 16.89 -4.73 11.66
C ILE A 45 16.40 -5.33 10.35
N ILE A 46 15.28 -4.83 9.88
CA ILE A 46 14.67 -5.19 8.61
C ILE A 46 14.70 -3.97 7.71
N ASP A 47 15.39 -4.07 6.58
CA ASP A 47 15.30 -3.07 5.52
C ASP A 47 14.51 -3.68 4.37
N ALA A 48 13.56 -2.94 3.83
CA ALA A 48 12.74 -3.35 2.69
C ALA A 48 12.59 -2.19 1.72
N ALA A 49 13.05 -2.39 0.49
CA ALA A 49 12.84 -1.45 -0.58
C ALA A 49 12.22 -2.19 -1.77
N PHE A 50 11.09 -1.70 -2.28
CA PHE A 50 10.44 -2.32 -3.42
C PHE A 50 9.64 -1.32 -4.25
N LYS A 51 9.52 -1.68 -5.53
CA LYS A 51 8.66 -1.01 -6.49
C LYS A 51 7.63 -1.98 -7.05
N LEU A 52 6.47 -1.47 -7.31
CA LEU A 52 5.40 -2.17 -7.97
C LEU A 52 4.89 -1.25 -9.08
N ASP A 53 5.07 -1.69 -10.32
CA ASP A 53 4.73 -0.90 -11.50
C ASP A 53 3.51 -1.51 -12.20
N GLU A 54 2.56 -0.65 -12.59
CA GLU A 54 1.38 -0.99 -13.38
C GLU A 54 0.49 -2.11 -12.80
N SER A 55 0.44 -2.27 -11.48
CA SER A 55 -0.42 -3.29 -10.85
C SER A 55 -1.89 -2.89 -10.83
N ASN A 56 -2.78 -3.88 -11.05
CA ASN A 56 -4.21 -3.67 -10.98
C ASN A 56 -4.75 -3.86 -9.56
N LEU A 57 -5.21 -2.78 -8.96
CA LEU A 57 -5.70 -2.79 -7.58
C LEU A 57 -6.97 -3.63 -7.40
N GLY A 58 -7.83 -3.70 -8.43
CA GLY A 58 -9.00 -4.56 -8.41
C GLY A 58 -8.64 -6.04 -8.26
N HIS A 59 -7.61 -6.50 -8.94
CA HIS A 59 -7.10 -7.87 -8.81
C HIS A 59 -6.49 -8.13 -7.42
N VAL A 60 -5.80 -7.15 -6.84
CA VAL A 60 -5.28 -7.26 -5.47
C VAL A 60 -6.42 -7.47 -4.47
N PHE A 61 -7.47 -6.63 -4.53
CA PHE A 61 -8.63 -6.76 -3.65
C PHE A 61 -9.40 -8.06 -3.85
N GLU A 62 -9.53 -8.53 -5.09
CA GLU A 62 -10.17 -9.80 -5.41
C GLU A 62 -9.42 -10.99 -4.77
N GLN A 63 -8.09 -11.02 -4.87
CA GLN A 63 -7.25 -12.05 -4.27
C GLN A 63 -7.31 -12.05 -2.73
N LEU A 64 -7.49 -10.88 -2.13
CA LEU A 64 -7.65 -10.73 -0.67
C LEU A 64 -9.08 -11.03 -0.19
N GLY A 65 -10.03 -11.37 -1.09
CA GLY A 65 -11.44 -11.58 -0.75
C GLY A 65 -12.15 -10.27 -0.35
N ALA A 66 -11.53 -9.12 -0.56
CA ALA A 66 -12.15 -7.82 -0.37
C ALA A 66 -12.98 -7.48 -1.61
N GLY A 67 -14.11 -6.80 -1.41
CA GLY A 67 -14.96 -6.39 -2.53
C GLY A 67 -14.24 -5.41 -3.47
N GLN A 68 -14.71 -5.31 -4.71
CA GLN A 68 -14.19 -4.38 -5.71
C GLN A 68 -14.66 -2.93 -5.41
N PHE A 69 -14.09 -2.30 -4.40
CA PHE A 69 -14.41 -0.92 -4.02
C PHE A 69 -13.58 0.10 -4.78
N LEU A 70 -12.40 -0.28 -5.19
CA LEU A 70 -11.43 0.54 -5.90
C LEU A 70 -10.80 -0.33 -6.99
N ASN A 71 -10.75 0.16 -8.19
CA ASN A 71 -10.12 -0.48 -9.34
C ASN A 71 -9.32 0.56 -10.12
N GLY A 72 -8.23 0.15 -10.70
CA GLY A 72 -7.34 0.99 -11.49
C GLY A 72 -5.92 0.48 -11.44
N THR A 73 -5.11 1.03 -12.31
CA THR A 73 -3.68 0.73 -12.37
C THR A 73 -2.93 1.68 -11.45
N PHE A 74 -2.05 1.15 -10.63
CA PHE A 74 -1.26 1.94 -9.69
C PHE A 74 0.20 1.54 -9.70
N ASP A 75 1.03 2.51 -9.38
CA ASP A 75 2.44 2.36 -9.11
C ASP A 75 2.70 2.59 -7.62
N MET A 76 3.61 1.83 -7.03
CA MET A 76 4.00 1.97 -5.62
C MET A 76 5.52 1.92 -5.49
N ASP A 77 6.04 2.78 -4.65
CA ASP A 77 7.45 2.79 -4.24
C ASP A 77 7.51 2.79 -2.71
N VAL A 78 8.30 1.92 -2.14
CA VAL A 78 8.46 1.78 -0.68
C VAL A 78 9.93 1.61 -0.37
N ASP A 79 10.43 2.38 0.59
CA ASP A 79 11.78 2.27 1.16
C ASP A 79 11.67 2.50 2.66
N VAL A 80 11.74 1.41 3.44
CA VAL A 80 11.50 1.44 4.88
C VAL A 80 12.49 0.56 5.63
N THR A 81 12.80 0.98 6.83
CA THR A 81 13.54 0.21 7.83
C THR A 81 12.78 0.15 9.13
N GLY A 82 12.92 -0.94 9.86
CA GLY A 82 12.34 -1.09 11.19
C GLY A 82 13.06 -2.18 11.97
N ARG A 83 12.93 -2.18 13.28
CA ARG A 83 13.59 -3.13 14.18
C ARG A 83 12.58 -3.80 15.10
N GLY A 84 12.72 -5.10 15.30
CA GLY A 84 11.92 -5.80 16.30
C GLY A 84 11.88 -7.31 16.12
N ASN A 85 11.41 -7.99 17.17
CA ASN A 85 11.20 -9.44 17.21
C ASN A 85 9.77 -9.86 16.82
N SER A 86 8.94 -8.88 16.48
CA SER A 86 7.56 -9.10 16.01
C SER A 86 7.17 -8.02 15.02
N LEU A 87 6.18 -8.31 14.17
CA LEU A 87 5.65 -7.33 13.23
C LEU A 87 5.21 -6.03 13.93
N ALA A 88 4.56 -6.14 15.10
CA ALA A 88 4.14 -4.98 15.87
C ALA A 88 5.31 -4.10 16.32
N GLN A 89 6.44 -4.70 16.73
CA GLN A 89 7.65 -3.96 17.10
C GLN A 89 8.30 -3.31 15.88
N VAL A 90 8.39 -4.03 14.76
CA VAL A 90 8.91 -3.48 13.50
C VAL A 90 8.08 -2.29 13.03
N MET A 91 6.75 -2.39 13.10
CA MET A 91 5.85 -1.28 12.74
C MET A 91 5.98 -0.09 13.70
N ALA A 92 6.21 -0.34 14.98
CA ALA A 92 6.41 0.72 15.98
C ALA A 92 7.76 1.45 15.82
N ASP A 93 8.75 0.86 15.17
CA ASP A 93 10.07 1.42 14.90
C ASP A 93 10.23 1.84 13.40
N LEU A 94 9.14 1.70 12.61
CA LEU A 94 9.19 1.91 11.17
C LEU A 94 9.63 3.34 10.83
N SER A 95 10.62 3.43 9.96
CA SER A 95 11.13 4.69 9.42
C SER A 95 11.39 4.56 7.92
N GLY A 96 11.25 5.66 7.18
CA GLY A 96 11.41 5.64 5.73
C GLY A 96 10.25 6.32 5.01
N ASN A 97 9.98 5.90 3.78
CA ASN A 97 8.95 6.55 2.96
C ASN A 97 8.20 5.54 2.09
N SER A 98 6.99 5.94 1.68
CA SER A 98 6.25 5.26 0.64
C SER A 98 5.50 6.26 -0.23
N ALA A 99 5.30 5.88 -1.49
CA ALA A 99 4.50 6.63 -2.44
C ALA A 99 3.60 5.69 -3.23
N VAL A 100 2.36 6.09 -3.46
CA VAL A 100 1.40 5.40 -4.33
C VAL A 100 0.84 6.42 -5.30
N ILE A 101 0.83 6.07 -6.57
CA ILE A 101 0.24 6.88 -7.64
C ILE A 101 -0.71 5.98 -8.43
N MET A 102 -1.94 6.45 -8.63
CA MET A 102 -2.91 5.81 -9.48
C MET A 102 -3.43 6.81 -10.51
N LYS A 103 -3.62 6.32 -11.73
CA LYS A 103 -4.25 7.05 -12.84
C LYS A 103 -5.40 6.21 -13.38
N ASP A 104 -6.46 6.91 -13.82
CA ASP A 104 -7.61 6.26 -14.50
C ASP A 104 -8.28 5.12 -13.70
N GLY A 105 -8.56 5.37 -12.43
CA GLY A 105 -9.24 4.42 -11.56
C GLY A 105 -10.76 4.57 -11.55
N LYS A 106 -11.42 3.64 -10.82
CA LYS A 106 -12.85 3.69 -10.48
C LYS A 106 -13.02 3.46 -8.99
N LEU A 107 -13.77 4.33 -8.35
CA LEU A 107 -14.07 4.30 -6.92
C LEU A 107 -15.57 4.04 -6.72
N ASP A 108 -15.91 3.09 -5.87
CA ASP A 108 -17.30 2.88 -5.43
C ASP A 108 -17.79 4.13 -4.67
N GLU A 109 -18.90 4.71 -5.12
CA GLU A 109 -19.43 5.96 -4.58
C GLU A 109 -19.80 5.89 -3.10
N ARG A 110 -20.03 4.70 -2.57
CA ARG A 110 -20.28 4.49 -1.15
C ARG A 110 -19.09 4.92 -0.28
N LEU A 111 -17.85 4.80 -0.81
CA LEU A 111 -16.65 5.25 -0.10
C LEU A 111 -16.56 6.79 -0.05
N LEU A 112 -17.15 7.50 -1.02
CA LEU A 112 -17.20 8.96 -0.98
C LEU A 112 -18.04 9.46 0.19
N GLY A 113 -19.11 8.74 0.55
CA GLY A 113 -19.92 9.03 1.73
C GLY A 113 -19.12 8.98 3.04
N LEU A 114 -18.13 8.11 3.14
CA LEU A 114 -17.24 8.03 4.31
C LEU A 114 -16.29 9.23 4.40
N ILE A 115 -15.85 9.76 3.28
CA ILE A 115 -14.95 10.93 3.21
C ILE A 115 -15.70 12.23 3.55
N GLY A 116 -16.99 12.29 3.21
CA GLY A 116 -17.84 13.49 3.42
C GLY A 116 -18.28 13.76 4.86
N GLY A 117 -17.87 12.94 5.84
CA GLY A 117 -18.04 13.21 7.27
C GLY A 117 -19.28 12.60 7.91
N ASP A 118 -20.16 11.93 7.19
CA ASP A 118 -21.28 11.17 7.78
C ASP A 118 -20.99 9.67 7.79
N LEU A 119 -20.11 9.28 8.73
CA LEU A 119 -19.64 7.90 8.89
C LEU A 119 -20.80 6.92 9.12
N THR A 120 -21.88 7.36 9.75
CA THR A 120 -23.04 6.52 10.05
C THR A 120 -23.82 6.15 8.79
N VAL A 121 -24.04 7.11 7.90
CA VAL A 121 -24.74 6.88 6.62
C VAL A 121 -23.83 6.05 5.69
N GLY A 122 -22.56 6.40 5.59
CA GLY A 122 -21.59 5.67 4.76
C GLY A 122 -21.45 4.20 5.15
N LEU A 123 -21.34 3.89 6.44
CA LEU A 123 -21.27 2.52 6.94
C LEU A 123 -22.59 1.75 6.71
N LEU A 124 -23.74 2.38 6.92
CA LEU A 124 -25.04 1.76 6.66
C LEU A 124 -25.24 1.47 5.17
N GLU A 125 -24.75 2.33 4.28
CA GLU A 125 -24.80 2.10 2.84
C GLU A 125 -23.89 0.96 2.37
N LEU A 126 -22.72 0.77 2.99
CA LEU A 126 -21.83 -0.34 2.71
C LEU A 126 -22.43 -1.70 3.10
N VAL A 127 -23.22 -1.73 4.18
CA VAL A 127 -23.82 -2.97 4.72
C VAL A 127 -25.24 -3.22 4.15
N ASN A 128 -25.83 -2.27 3.41
CA ASN A 128 -27.19 -2.39 2.91
C ASN A 128 -27.28 -3.41 1.74
N PRO A 129 -27.87 -4.62 1.98
CA PRO A 129 -27.96 -5.66 0.96
C PRO A 129 -29.00 -5.37 -0.13
N PHE A 130 -29.82 -4.32 0.01
CA PHE A 130 -30.91 -4.01 -0.91
C PHE A 130 -30.53 -3.02 -2.01
N LYS A 131 -29.37 -2.38 -1.95
CA LYS A 131 -28.85 -1.54 -3.06
C LYS A 131 -28.23 -2.44 -4.13
N LYS A 132 -28.98 -2.76 -5.16
CA LYS A 132 -28.61 -3.67 -6.24
C LYS A 132 -27.64 -3.09 -7.28
N GLU A 133 -27.49 -1.80 -7.39
CA GLU A 133 -26.63 -1.15 -8.39
C GLU A 133 -25.46 -0.46 -7.71
N ARG A 134 -24.23 -0.91 -8.05
CA ARG A 134 -23.00 -0.23 -7.66
C ARG A 134 -22.80 0.94 -8.59
N SER A 135 -22.75 2.13 -8.03
CA SER A 135 -22.36 3.34 -8.75
C SER A 135 -20.88 3.60 -8.52
N TYR A 136 -20.16 3.94 -9.58
CA TYR A 136 -18.72 4.22 -9.53
C TYR A 136 -18.47 5.62 -10.05
N THR A 137 -17.57 6.33 -9.40
CA THR A 137 -16.99 7.56 -9.92
C THR A 137 -15.62 7.28 -10.50
N ARG A 138 -15.24 8.01 -11.53
CA ARG A 138 -13.91 7.91 -12.12
C ARG A 138 -12.91 8.64 -11.25
N ILE A 139 -11.75 8.02 -11.04
CA ILE A 139 -10.56 8.64 -10.46
C ILE A 139 -9.69 9.10 -11.62
N HIS A 140 -9.40 10.40 -11.68
CA HIS A 140 -8.45 10.97 -12.62
C HIS A 140 -7.02 10.81 -12.11
N CYS A 141 -6.84 11.01 -10.80
CA CYS A 141 -5.54 10.88 -10.16
C CYS A 141 -5.73 10.58 -8.67
N LEU A 142 -4.91 9.65 -8.15
CA LEU A 142 -4.68 9.45 -6.73
C LEU A 142 -3.18 9.51 -6.49
N VAL A 143 -2.74 10.35 -5.57
CA VAL A 143 -1.37 10.40 -5.08
C VAL A 143 -1.41 10.31 -3.57
N CYS A 144 -0.65 9.38 -3.01
CA CYS A 144 -0.47 9.25 -1.57
C CYS A 144 1.02 9.05 -1.28
N GLY A 145 1.63 10.00 -0.61
CA GLY A 145 3.00 9.92 -0.12
C GLY A 145 3.00 9.92 1.41
N LEU A 146 3.74 9.01 2.00
CA LEU A 146 3.92 8.89 3.44
C LEU A 146 5.39 8.93 3.80
N ASN A 147 5.72 9.63 4.85
CA ASN A 147 6.99 9.54 5.56
C ASN A 147 6.75 8.88 6.91
N PHE A 148 7.56 7.90 7.24
CA PHE A 148 7.51 7.20 8.52
C PHE A 148 8.70 7.60 9.38
N GLU A 149 8.43 7.92 10.63
CA GLU A 149 9.44 8.24 11.62
C GLU A 149 9.07 7.61 12.96
N GLN A 150 9.79 6.57 13.35
CA GLN A 150 9.57 5.80 14.58
C GLN A 150 8.10 5.36 14.74
N GLY A 151 7.55 4.77 13.70
CA GLY A 151 6.18 4.25 13.67
C GLY A 151 5.08 5.30 13.50
N LEU A 152 5.43 6.57 13.42
CA LEU A 152 4.49 7.65 13.08
C LEU A 152 4.50 7.87 11.57
N ALA A 153 3.32 7.94 10.97
CA ALA A 153 3.15 8.22 9.56
C ALA A 153 2.73 9.69 9.36
N GLU A 154 3.51 10.42 8.58
CA GLU A 154 3.17 11.78 8.14
C GLU A 154 2.87 11.76 6.64
N SER A 155 1.73 12.31 6.25
CA SER A 155 1.38 12.45 4.84
C SER A 155 2.18 13.59 4.22
N THR A 156 3.05 13.29 3.27
CA THR A 156 3.83 14.26 2.48
C THR A 156 3.05 14.74 1.26
N ALA A 157 2.14 13.92 0.75
CA ALA A 157 1.22 14.24 -0.32
C ALA A 157 -0.03 13.40 -0.19
N LEU A 158 -1.20 14.01 -0.29
CA LEU A 158 -2.47 13.32 -0.43
C LEU A 158 -3.33 14.12 -1.42
N LEU A 159 -3.58 13.52 -2.57
CA LEU A 159 -4.45 14.05 -3.60
C LEU A 159 -5.35 12.93 -4.12
N LEU A 160 -6.64 13.14 -4.08
CA LEU A 160 -7.63 12.32 -4.78
C LEU A 160 -8.45 13.25 -5.66
N ASP A 161 -8.39 13.06 -6.96
CA ASP A 161 -9.19 13.78 -7.94
C ASP A 161 -10.13 12.83 -8.68
N THR A 162 -11.42 13.14 -8.65
CA THR A 162 -12.49 12.34 -9.25
C THR A 162 -13.46 13.23 -10.02
N ASP A 163 -14.38 12.63 -10.79
CA ASP A 163 -15.49 13.37 -11.45
C ASP A 163 -16.37 14.16 -10.47
N LYS A 164 -16.38 13.79 -9.18
CA LYS A 164 -17.31 14.35 -8.19
C LYS A 164 -16.65 15.22 -7.13
N VAL A 165 -15.42 14.90 -6.77
CA VAL A 165 -14.74 15.54 -5.65
C VAL A 165 -13.23 15.54 -5.86
N THR A 166 -12.59 16.61 -5.46
CA THR A 166 -11.12 16.69 -5.31
C THR A 166 -10.80 16.85 -3.83
N VAL A 167 -9.98 15.95 -3.30
CA VAL A 167 -9.51 15.98 -1.91
C VAL A 167 -8.01 16.21 -1.92
N VAL A 168 -7.57 17.20 -1.16
CA VAL A 168 -6.16 17.45 -0.89
C VAL A 168 -5.98 17.43 0.62
N GLY A 169 -5.01 16.69 1.10
CA GLY A 169 -4.79 16.53 2.53
C GLY A 169 -3.31 16.43 2.89
N HIS A 170 -3.06 16.68 4.16
CA HIS A 170 -1.79 16.39 4.83
C HIS A 170 -2.10 16.12 6.30
N GLY A 171 -1.28 15.33 6.97
CA GLY A 171 -1.52 15.00 8.38
C GLY A 171 -0.45 14.08 8.98
N LYS A 172 -0.52 13.94 10.30
CA LYS A 172 0.29 13.01 11.11
C LYS A 172 -0.61 12.03 11.82
#